data_abb5e6c8313c3414f077d96bed503f17
#
_entry.id   abb5e6c8313c3414f077d96bed503f17
#
_cell.length_a   1.000
_cell.length_b   1.000
_cell.length_c   1.000
_cell.angle_alpha   90.00
_cell.angle_beta   90.00
_cell.angle_gamma   90.00
#
_symmetry.space_group_name_H-M   'P 1'
#
loop_
_entity.id
_entity.type
_entity.pdbx_description
1 polymer ?
#
loop_
_entity_poly.entity_id
_entity_poly.type
_entity_poly.pdbx_seq_one_letter_code
_entity_poly.pdbx_strand_id
1 'polypeptide(L)'
;MCCAIQGQIHAMKLTLEEYERVCGPLLERLRRPIERSLRDAGVSLADIDQIVLVSGATRLPVVRRFVEKLFGQKPSVSVNPDEAVASGAALQCGMKTRDKEIREVVLTDVCPYTLGTEVMVDNGIFEEDGHYLPIIERNTVIPVSRTQTVYTAHDNQTRVVVKILQGESRLSSNNLLLGELSVPVPSGPKGKEAIDITYTYDILVILRGERLYEESVGVIRQSIDRAIMEFDRALKKQDRAEIRKAREKLESFLNDLEH
;
A
#
# COMPACT_ATOMS: atom_id res chain seq x y z
N MET A 1 -21.81 23.76 22.94
CA MET A 1 -20.59 24.21 22.24
C MET A 1 -20.72 25.70 21.94
N CYS A 2 -19.74 26.51 22.28
CA CYS A 2 -19.71 27.94 21.95
C CYS A 2 -18.48 28.17 21.05
N CYS A 3 -18.66 28.90 19.96
CA CYS A 3 -17.55 29.33 19.12
C CYS A 3 -17.64 30.84 18.86
N ALA A 4 -16.51 31.50 18.72
CA ALA A 4 -16.43 32.90 18.35
C ALA A 4 -16.08 32.99 16.85
N ILE A 5 -16.96 33.63 16.08
CA ILE A 5 -16.77 33.90 14.65
C ILE A 5 -16.89 35.40 14.47
N GLN A 6 -15.87 36.04 13.93
CA GLN A 6 -15.82 37.51 13.70
C GLN A 6 -16.19 38.36 14.96
N GLY A 7 -15.73 37.89 16.13
CA GLY A 7 -15.98 38.60 17.39
C GLY A 7 -17.38 38.40 18.00
N GLN A 8 -18.25 37.61 17.38
CA GLN A 8 -19.56 37.26 17.93
C GLN A 8 -19.51 35.84 18.52
N ILE A 9 -20.09 35.65 19.70
CA ILE A 9 -20.21 34.36 20.37
C ILE A 9 -21.46 33.68 19.87
N HIS A 10 -21.29 32.57 19.17
CA HIS A 10 -22.37 31.69 18.76
C HIS A 10 -22.47 30.50 19.71
N ALA A 11 -23.57 30.37 20.43
CA ALA A 11 -23.87 29.21 21.25
C ALA A 11 -24.81 28.28 20.50
N MET A 12 -24.38 27.04 20.34
CA MET A 12 -25.19 25.99 19.71
C MET A 12 -25.36 24.82 20.69
N LYS A 13 -26.59 24.38 20.90
CA LYS A 13 -26.89 23.16 21.63
C LYS A 13 -27.09 22.05 20.60
N LEU A 14 -26.21 21.09 20.58
CA LEU A 14 -26.27 19.92 19.70
C LEU A 14 -26.66 18.71 20.55
N THR A 15 -27.77 18.07 20.20
CA THR A 15 -28.19 16.79 20.80
C THR A 15 -27.36 15.65 20.18
N LEU A 16 -27.29 14.51 20.86
CA LEU A 16 -26.62 13.33 20.35
C LEU A 16 -27.26 12.82 19.05
N GLU A 17 -28.59 12.88 18.98
CA GLU A 17 -29.35 12.46 17.78
C GLU A 17 -29.06 13.35 16.57
N GLU A 18 -28.99 14.67 16.76
CA GLU A 18 -28.60 15.61 15.70
C GLU A 18 -27.17 15.37 15.23
N TYR A 19 -26.26 15.10 16.18
CA TYR A 19 -24.87 14.77 15.89
C TYR A 19 -24.77 13.46 15.08
N GLU A 20 -25.48 12.40 15.48
CA GLU A 20 -25.53 11.12 14.75
C GLU A 20 -26.10 11.31 13.34
N ARG A 21 -27.15 12.12 13.19
CA ARG A 21 -27.74 12.43 11.89
C ARG A 21 -26.76 13.15 10.95
N VAL A 22 -26.05 14.14 11.46
CA VAL A 22 -25.08 14.90 10.68
C VAL A 22 -23.86 14.02 10.31
N CYS A 23 -23.42 13.14 11.21
CA CYS A 23 -22.31 12.22 10.96
C CYS A 23 -22.70 11.03 10.06
N GLY A 24 -23.97 10.76 9.84
CA GLY A 24 -24.47 9.61 9.08
C GLY A 24 -23.74 9.36 7.75
N PRO A 25 -23.62 10.33 6.85
CA PRO A 25 -22.90 10.15 5.58
C PRO A 25 -21.43 9.78 5.74
N LEU A 26 -20.76 10.26 6.79
CA LEU A 26 -19.36 9.92 7.09
C LEU A 26 -19.25 8.49 7.63
N LEU A 27 -20.17 8.08 8.48
CA LEU A 27 -20.23 6.71 9.03
C LEU A 27 -20.50 5.68 7.93
N GLU A 28 -21.37 5.97 6.97
CA GLU A 28 -21.60 5.09 5.83
C GLU A 28 -20.33 4.90 4.96
N ARG A 29 -19.47 5.91 4.91
CA ARG A 29 -18.17 5.75 4.24
C ARG A 29 -17.24 4.76 4.95
N LEU A 30 -17.39 4.56 6.26
CA LEU A 30 -16.61 3.57 7.02
C LEU A 30 -17.09 2.14 6.73
N ARG A 31 -18.33 1.93 6.32
CA ARG A 31 -18.89 0.62 5.99
C ARG A 31 -18.13 -0.06 4.86
N ARG A 32 -17.83 0.67 3.78
CA ARG A 32 -17.20 0.10 2.58
C ARG A 32 -15.84 -0.57 2.84
N PRO A 33 -14.87 0.04 3.56
CA PRO A 33 -13.61 -0.61 3.90
C PRO A 33 -13.82 -1.87 4.77
N ILE A 34 -14.76 -1.83 5.69
CA ILE A 34 -15.08 -2.97 6.57
C ILE A 34 -15.62 -4.14 5.73
N GLU A 35 -16.65 -3.90 4.92
CA GLU A 35 -17.25 -4.93 4.05
C GLU A 35 -16.22 -5.49 3.05
N ARG A 36 -15.33 -4.63 2.54
CA ARG A 36 -14.25 -5.06 1.65
C ARG A 36 -13.27 -5.97 2.37
N SER A 37 -12.83 -5.61 3.58
CA SER A 37 -11.91 -6.42 4.38
C SER A 37 -12.48 -7.80 4.72
N LEU A 38 -13.75 -7.87 5.11
CA LEU A 38 -14.45 -9.13 5.39
C LEU A 38 -14.53 -10.01 4.13
N ARG A 39 -14.89 -9.42 3.00
CA ARG A 39 -14.97 -10.12 1.72
C ARG A 39 -13.60 -10.65 1.28
N ASP A 40 -12.55 -9.85 1.40
CA ASP A 40 -11.19 -10.23 1.03
C ASP A 40 -10.65 -11.36 1.91
N ALA A 41 -11.01 -11.35 3.18
CA ALA A 41 -10.67 -12.41 4.13
C ALA A 41 -11.56 -13.68 3.98
N GLY A 42 -12.67 -13.61 3.23
CA GLY A 42 -13.63 -14.69 3.14
C GLY A 42 -14.36 -14.97 4.47
N VAL A 43 -14.46 -13.95 5.36
CA VAL A 43 -14.98 -14.05 6.72
C VAL A 43 -16.32 -13.35 6.80
N SER A 44 -17.29 -13.95 7.49
CA SER A 44 -18.58 -13.34 7.77
C SER A 44 -18.56 -12.54 9.09
N LEU A 45 -19.56 -11.69 9.30
CA LEU A 45 -19.70 -10.95 10.56
C LEU A 45 -19.85 -11.89 11.78
N ALA A 46 -20.42 -13.09 11.58
CA ALA A 46 -20.60 -14.08 12.64
C ALA A 46 -19.30 -14.77 13.06
N ASP A 47 -18.28 -14.73 12.20
CA ASP A 47 -16.97 -15.35 12.46
C ASP A 47 -16.00 -14.40 13.18
N ILE A 48 -16.46 -13.18 13.52
CA ILE A 48 -15.65 -12.19 14.24
C ILE A 48 -15.76 -12.41 15.74
N ASP A 49 -14.68 -12.88 16.35
CA ASP A 49 -14.60 -13.11 17.79
C ASP A 49 -14.50 -11.80 18.59
N GLN A 50 -13.74 -10.83 18.07
CA GLN A 50 -13.45 -9.60 18.81
C GLN A 50 -13.27 -8.41 17.89
N ILE A 51 -13.82 -7.26 18.32
CA ILE A 51 -13.65 -5.97 17.66
C ILE A 51 -12.80 -5.08 18.55
N VAL A 52 -11.67 -4.63 18.04
CA VAL A 52 -10.77 -3.71 18.73
C VAL A 52 -10.77 -2.37 18.01
N LEU A 53 -11.09 -1.30 18.76
CA LEU A 53 -11.07 0.06 18.26
C LEU A 53 -9.74 0.74 18.62
N VAL A 54 -9.08 1.31 17.62
CA VAL A 54 -7.76 1.94 17.74
C VAL A 54 -7.83 3.40 17.28
N SER A 55 -7.03 4.28 17.88
CA SER A 55 -6.95 5.72 17.61
C SER A 55 -8.04 6.55 18.30
N GLY A 56 -7.72 7.84 18.56
CA GLY A 56 -8.57 8.77 19.31
C GLY A 56 -9.96 8.99 18.72
N ALA A 57 -10.11 8.96 17.39
CA ALA A 57 -11.40 9.12 16.72
C ALA A 57 -12.40 8.01 17.09
N THR A 58 -11.95 6.83 17.45
CA THR A 58 -12.80 5.70 17.87
C THR A 58 -13.38 5.87 19.28
N ARG A 59 -12.96 6.87 20.03
CA ARG A 59 -13.56 7.25 21.31
C ARG A 59 -14.91 7.94 21.14
N LEU A 60 -15.20 8.48 19.95
CA LEU A 60 -16.47 9.13 19.67
C LEU A 60 -17.62 8.15 19.85
N PRO A 61 -18.64 8.49 20.67
CA PRO A 61 -19.77 7.60 20.93
C PRO A 61 -20.49 7.17 19.65
N VAL A 62 -20.57 8.06 18.66
CA VAL A 62 -21.20 7.80 17.37
C VAL A 62 -20.49 6.70 16.58
N VAL A 63 -19.14 6.65 16.61
CA VAL A 63 -18.35 5.60 15.97
C VAL A 63 -18.56 4.27 16.67
N ARG A 64 -18.51 4.25 18.00
CA ARG A 64 -18.74 3.03 18.78
C ARG A 64 -20.13 2.44 18.54
N ARG A 65 -21.18 3.27 18.53
CA ARG A 65 -22.55 2.83 18.24
C ARG A 65 -22.69 2.33 16.81
N PHE A 66 -22.06 3.00 15.86
CA PHE A 66 -22.06 2.55 14.47
C PHE A 66 -21.46 1.15 14.34
N VAL A 67 -20.29 0.91 14.95
CA VAL A 67 -19.62 -0.40 14.94
C VAL A 67 -20.46 -1.46 15.66
N GLU A 68 -21.00 -1.15 16.85
CA GLU A 68 -21.87 -2.05 17.60
C GLU A 68 -23.12 -2.44 16.77
N LYS A 69 -23.72 -1.48 16.08
CA LYS A 69 -24.87 -1.72 15.21
C LYS A 69 -24.52 -2.56 13.97
N LEU A 70 -23.32 -2.34 13.40
CA LEU A 70 -22.88 -3.05 12.21
C LEU A 70 -22.55 -4.52 12.50
N PHE A 71 -21.88 -4.79 13.61
CA PHE A 71 -21.40 -6.13 13.97
C PHE A 71 -22.34 -6.88 14.91
N GLY A 72 -23.34 -6.22 15.50
CA GLY A 72 -24.24 -6.81 16.49
C GLY A 72 -23.58 -7.10 17.85
N GLN A 73 -22.33 -6.69 18.05
CA GLN A 73 -21.56 -6.88 19.28
C GLN A 73 -20.78 -5.63 19.69
N LYS A 74 -20.53 -5.51 21.00
CA LYS A 74 -19.80 -4.36 21.53
C LYS A 74 -18.30 -4.49 21.28
N PRO A 75 -17.63 -3.39 20.84
CA PRO A 75 -16.20 -3.35 20.75
C PRO A 75 -15.53 -3.62 22.10
N SER A 76 -14.43 -4.35 22.05
CA SER A 76 -13.58 -4.64 23.22
C SER A 76 -12.99 -3.34 23.79
N VAL A 77 -12.88 -3.30 25.12
CA VAL A 77 -12.23 -2.22 25.86
C VAL A 77 -10.88 -2.65 26.45
N SER A 78 -10.39 -3.81 26.06
CA SER A 78 -9.14 -4.39 26.59
C SER A 78 -7.87 -3.62 26.20
N VAL A 79 -7.95 -2.82 25.15
CA VAL A 79 -6.82 -2.02 24.64
C VAL A 79 -7.17 -0.54 24.71
N ASN A 80 -6.26 0.28 25.27
CA ASN A 80 -6.38 1.74 25.21
C ASN A 80 -6.20 2.22 23.77
N PRO A 81 -7.21 2.84 23.14
CA PRO A 81 -7.13 3.26 21.73
C PRO A 81 -5.99 4.23 21.43
N ASP A 82 -5.54 5.04 22.39
CA ASP A 82 -4.49 6.02 22.19
C ASP A 82 -3.08 5.39 22.27
N GLU A 83 -2.93 4.31 23.01
CA GLU A 83 -1.66 3.61 23.25
C GLU A 83 -1.47 2.40 22.34
N ALA A 84 -2.53 1.93 21.68
CA ALA A 84 -2.52 0.70 20.89
C ALA A 84 -1.42 0.70 19.80
N VAL A 85 -1.24 1.83 19.12
CA VAL A 85 -0.22 1.97 18.06
C VAL A 85 1.19 1.92 18.66
N ALA A 86 1.43 2.67 19.75
CA ALA A 86 2.73 2.67 20.42
C ALA A 86 3.08 1.30 21.02
N SER A 87 2.10 0.62 21.63
CA SER A 87 2.28 -0.74 22.15
C SER A 87 2.56 -1.75 21.03
N GLY A 88 1.86 -1.64 19.91
CA GLY A 88 2.11 -2.45 18.71
C GLY A 88 3.50 -2.22 18.13
N ALA A 89 3.95 -0.96 18.05
CA ALA A 89 5.30 -0.62 17.62
C ALA A 89 6.38 -1.19 18.56
N ALA A 90 6.16 -1.13 19.87
CA ALA A 90 7.07 -1.71 20.85
C ALA A 90 7.18 -3.24 20.70
N LEU A 91 6.04 -3.92 20.48
CA LEU A 91 6.03 -5.36 20.19
C LEU A 91 6.80 -5.68 18.90
N GLN A 92 6.62 -4.88 17.85
CA GLN A 92 7.35 -5.03 16.60
C GLN A 92 8.86 -4.86 16.77
N CYS A 93 9.28 -3.90 17.59
CA CYS A 93 10.69 -3.71 17.96
C CYS A 93 11.23 -4.94 18.70
N GLY A 94 10.48 -5.47 19.68
CA GLY A 94 10.86 -6.67 20.42
C GLY A 94 10.99 -7.91 19.51
N MET A 95 10.09 -8.07 18.53
CA MET A 95 10.22 -9.14 17.52
C MET A 95 11.48 -8.97 16.67
N LYS A 96 11.82 -7.76 16.26
CA LYS A 96 13.06 -7.48 15.49
C LYS A 96 14.33 -7.78 16.30
N THR A 97 14.35 -7.44 17.58
CA THR A 97 15.47 -7.72 18.49
C THR A 97 15.52 -9.18 18.94
N ARG A 98 14.60 -10.02 18.46
CA ARG A 98 14.49 -11.44 18.84
C ARG A 98 14.35 -11.65 20.34
N ASP A 99 13.55 -10.80 20.99
CA ASP A 99 13.25 -10.98 22.40
C ASP A 99 12.65 -12.36 22.64
N LYS A 100 13.14 -13.05 23.70
CA LYS A 100 12.77 -14.43 23.99
C LYS A 100 11.29 -14.60 24.30
N GLU A 101 10.66 -13.57 24.85
CA GLU A 101 9.25 -13.59 25.23
C GLU A 101 8.28 -13.39 24.04
N ILE A 102 8.79 -12.91 22.87
CA ILE A 102 7.98 -12.56 21.69
C ILE A 102 8.26 -13.49 20.50
N ARG A 103 9.05 -14.54 20.67
CA ARG A 103 9.55 -15.41 19.59
C ARG A 103 8.48 -16.16 18.78
N GLU A 104 7.29 -16.33 19.32
CA GLU A 104 6.20 -17.09 18.68
C GLU A 104 5.30 -16.26 17.78
N VAL A 105 5.50 -14.92 17.73
CA VAL A 105 4.66 -14.02 16.93
C VAL A 105 5.32 -13.78 15.57
N VAL A 106 4.64 -14.18 14.50
CA VAL A 106 5.03 -13.89 13.11
C VAL A 106 4.11 -12.84 12.54
N LEU A 107 4.67 -11.69 12.17
CA LEU A 107 3.95 -10.67 11.42
C LEU A 107 4.25 -10.84 9.93
N THR A 108 3.23 -11.10 9.14
CA THR A 108 3.32 -11.21 7.68
C THR A 108 2.61 -10.02 7.07
N ASP A 109 3.32 -9.28 6.23
CA ASP A 109 2.76 -8.13 5.52
C ASP A 109 2.33 -8.52 4.10
N VAL A 110 1.41 -7.75 3.51
CA VAL A 110 0.84 -8.03 2.20
C VAL A 110 0.79 -6.78 1.34
N CYS A 111 0.81 -6.97 0.02
CA CYS A 111 0.63 -5.90 -0.94
C CYS A 111 -0.79 -5.32 -0.81
N PRO A 112 -0.96 -4.03 -0.48
CA PRO A 112 -2.28 -3.46 -0.20
C PRO A 112 -3.13 -3.20 -1.45
N TYR A 113 -2.50 -3.16 -2.62
CA TYR A 113 -3.14 -2.89 -3.91
C TYR A 113 -2.56 -3.78 -5.00
N THR A 114 -3.38 -4.12 -5.99
CA THR A 114 -2.90 -4.81 -7.19
C THR A 114 -2.01 -3.89 -8.02
N LEU A 115 -0.84 -4.39 -8.41
CA LEU A 115 0.08 -3.74 -9.34
C LEU A 115 0.06 -4.48 -10.67
N GLY A 116 0.01 -3.73 -11.74
CA GLY A 116 -0.04 -4.31 -13.08
C GLY A 116 0.28 -3.29 -14.18
N THR A 117 0.03 -3.69 -15.41
CA THR A 117 0.29 -2.87 -16.60
C THR A 117 -0.91 -2.84 -17.53
N GLU A 118 -0.87 -1.91 -18.48
CA GLU A 118 -1.83 -1.85 -19.58
C GLU A 118 -1.39 -2.81 -20.69
N VAL A 119 -2.34 -3.53 -21.23
CA VAL A 119 -2.14 -4.42 -22.38
C VAL A 119 -3.26 -4.24 -23.38
N MET A 120 -2.97 -4.58 -24.63
CA MET A 120 -3.95 -4.79 -25.68
C MET A 120 -4.40 -6.25 -25.64
N VAL A 121 -5.69 -6.48 -25.71
CA VAL A 121 -6.29 -7.81 -25.82
C VAL A 121 -6.80 -8.01 -27.23
N ASP A 122 -6.35 -9.10 -27.87
CA ASP A 122 -6.81 -9.53 -29.19
C ASP A 122 -7.73 -10.73 -29.01
N ASN A 123 -9.02 -10.53 -29.28
CA ASN A 123 -10.05 -11.57 -29.22
C ASN A 123 -10.28 -12.24 -30.59
N GLY A 124 -9.41 -11.99 -31.59
CA GLY A 124 -9.52 -12.53 -32.93
C GLY A 124 -10.58 -11.87 -33.82
N ILE A 125 -11.44 -11.01 -33.25
CA ILE A 125 -12.48 -10.24 -33.94
C ILE A 125 -12.22 -8.74 -33.78
N PHE A 126 -11.81 -8.32 -32.59
CA PHE A 126 -11.51 -6.94 -32.23
C PHE A 126 -10.24 -6.87 -31.37
N GLU A 127 -9.45 -5.84 -31.64
CA GLU A 127 -8.34 -5.44 -30.77
C GLU A 127 -8.87 -4.35 -29.82
N GLU A 128 -8.76 -4.58 -28.52
CA GLU A 128 -9.13 -3.60 -27.49
C GLU A 128 -7.90 -3.18 -26.68
N ASP A 129 -7.61 -1.90 -26.72
CA ASP A 129 -6.59 -1.28 -25.86
C ASP A 129 -7.15 -0.99 -24.47
N GLY A 130 -6.25 -0.74 -23.52
CA GLY A 130 -6.63 -0.24 -22.21
C GLY A 130 -7.07 -1.30 -21.22
N HIS A 131 -6.80 -2.57 -21.49
CA HIS A 131 -7.01 -3.62 -20.51
C HIS A 131 -5.92 -3.61 -19.43
N TYR A 132 -6.32 -3.85 -18.20
CA TYR A 132 -5.40 -3.97 -17.08
C TYR A 132 -4.97 -5.42 -16.87
N LEU A 133 -3.67 -5.67 -16.98
CA LEU A 133 -3.05 -6.98 -16.68
C LEU A 133 -2.45 -6.93 -15.27
N PRO A 134 -3.05 -7.60 -14.27
CA PRO A 134 -2.48 -7.68 -12.93
C PRO A 134 -1.20 -8.54 -12.95
N ILE A 135 -0.16 -8.10 -12.24
CA ILE A 135 1.12 -8.82 -12.10
C ILE A 135 1.35 -9.24 -10.64
N ILE A 136 1.15 -8.32 -9.70
CA ILE A 136 1.13 -8.62 -8.26
C ILE A 136 -0.26 -8.27 -7.75
N GLU A 137 -1.04 -9.28 -7.39
CA GLU A 137 -2.38 -9.05 -6.85
C GLU A 137 -2.31 -8.53 -5.41
N ARG A 138 -3.29 -7.73 -5.01
CA ARG A 138 -3.42 -7.30 -3.61
C ARG A 138 -3.56 -8.53 -2.69
N ASN A 139 -3.21 -8.38 -1.43
CA ASN A 139 -3.12 -9.43 -0.43
C ASN A 139 -2.04 -10.50 -0.71
N THR A 140 -1.23 -10.32 -1.77
CA THR A 140 -0.05 -11.16 -1.95
C THR A 140 0.96 -10.86 -0.85
N VAL A 141 1.45 -11.92 -0.20
CA VAL A 141 2.49 -11.82 0.85
C VAL A 141 3.76 -11.22 0.28
N ILE A 142 4.36 -10.28 0.99
CA ILE A 142 5.59 -9.60 0.59
C ILE A 142 6.76 -9.98 1.52
N PRO A 143 8.01 -9.94 1.01
CA PRO A 143 8.44 -9.53 -0.33
C PRO A 143 8.04 -10.53 -1.42
N VAL A 144 7.74 -10.03 -2.62
CA VAL A 144 7.35 -10.85 -3.76
C VAL A 144 7.89 -10.28 -5.07
N SER A 145 8.28 -11.17 -5.98
CA SER A 145 8.63 -10.83 -7.35
C SER A 145 7.79 -11.68 -8.31
N ARG A 146 7.18 -11.05 -9.31
CA ARG A 146 6.38 -11.69 -10.35
C ARG A 146 6.80 -11.19 -11.72
N THR A 147 6.92 -12.11 -12.65
CA THR A 147 7.24 -11.81 -14.05
C THR A 147 6.06 -12.20 -14.92
N GLN A 148 5.68 -11.30 -15.81
CA GLN A 148 4.68 -11.55 -16.85
C GLN A 148 5.28 -11.23 -18.20
N THR A 149 5.14 -12.16 -19.15
CA THR A 149 5.59 -11.96 -20.52
C THR A 149 4.46 -11.35 -21.34
N VAL A 150 4.75 -10.26 -22.03
CA VAL A 150 3.87 -9.62 -23.00
C VAL A 150 4.55 -9.60 -24.37
N TYR A 151 3.79 -9.34 -25.42
CA TYR A 151 4.29 -9.36 -26.80
C TYR A 151 4.02 -8.03 -27.49
N THR A 152 4.75 -7.77 -28.59
CA THR A 152 4.51 -6.60 -29.43
C THR A 152 3.09 -6.58 -29.97
N ALA A 153 2.43 -5.43 -29.88
CA ALA A 153 1.03 -5.25 -30.27
C ALA A 153 0.84 -4.92 -31.75
N HIS A 154 1.88 -4.37 -32.39
CA HIS A 154 1.79 -3.90 -33.78
C HIS A 154 3.00 -4.38 -34.60
N ASP A 155 2.81 -4.46 -35.93
CA ASP A 155 3.91 -4.73 -36.87
C ASP A 155 4.94 -3.60 -36.85
N ASN A 156 6.20 -3.99 -36.95
CA ASN A 156 7.34 -3.05 -36.96
C ASN A 156 7.41 -2.12 -35.73
N GLN A 157 6.84 -2.54 -34.61
CA GLN A 157 6.95 -1.82 -33.34
C GLN A 157 8.39 -1.81 -32.87
N THR A 158 8.95 -0.62 -32.65
CA THR A 158 10.35 -0.43 -32.19
C THR A 158 10.44 -0.01 -30.73
N ARG A 159 9.30 0.26 -30.09
CA ARG A 159 9.19 0.66 -28.69
C ARG A 159 7.94 0.10 -28.05
N VAL A 160 8.06 -0.31 -26.80
CA VAL A 160 6.92 -0.66 -25.94
C VAL A 160 6.89 0.31 -24.76
N VAL A 161 5.73 0.92 -24.52
CA VAL A 161 5.50 1.75 -23.34
C VAL A 161 4.80 0.87 -22.30
N VAL A 162 5.49 0.60 -21.22
CA VAL A 162 4.96 -0.16 -20.08
C VAL A 162 4.43 0.86 -19.07
N LYS A 163 3.12 0.90 -18.85
CA LYS A 163 2.50 1.72 -17.81
C LYS A 163 2.48 0.96 -16.50
N ILE A 164 2.98 1.55 -15.44
CA ILE A 164 2.94 0.99 -14.10
C ILE A 164 1.66 1.51 -13.44
N LEU A 165 0.72 0.61 -13.20
CA LEU A 165 -0.61 0.93 -12.72
C LEU A 165 -0.90 0.27 -11.38
N GLN A 166 -1.64 0.97 -10.53
CA GLN A 166 -2.12 0.48 -9.23
C GLN A 166 -3.64 0.56 -9.18
N GLY A 167 -4.30 -0.53 -8.86
CA GLY A 167 -5.75 -0.56 -8.69
C GLY A 167 -6.38 -1.90 -9.01
N GLU A 168 -7.72 -1.95 -8.93
CA GLU A 168 -8.52 -3.16 -9.04
C GLU A 168 -9.48 -3.15 -10.24
N SER A 169 -9.42 -2.11 -11.07
CA SER A 169 -10.27 -2.01 -12.25
C SER A 169 -9.73 -2.82 -13.42
N ARG A 170 -10.61 -3.44 -14.19
CA ARG A 170 -10.25 -4.13 -15.44
C ARG A 170 -9.78 -3.16 -16.53
N LEU A 171 -10.21 -1.90 -16.45
CA LEU A 171 -9.79 -0.85 -17.38
C LEU A 171 -8.60 -0.10 -16.78
N SER A 172 -7.52 0.01 -17.54
CA SER A 172 -6.30 0.69 -17.13
C SER A 172 -6.54 2.16 -16.77
N SER A 173 -7.44 2.85 -17.50
CA SER A 173 -7.81 4.24 -17.29
C SER A 173 -8.44 4.54 -15.93
N ASN A 174 -8.99 3.53 -15.26
CA ASN A 174 -9.62 3.66 -13.95
C ASN A 174 -8.66 3.33 -12.80
N ASN A 175 -7.43 2.96 -13.10
CA ASN A 175 -6.38 2.66 -12.14
C ASN A 175 -5.41 3.85 -12.01
N LEU A 176 -4.72 3.94 -10.90
CA LEU A 176 -3.75 4.99 -10.64
C LEU A 176 -2.47 4.73 -11.42
N LEU A 177 -2.09 5.67 -12.29
CA LEU A 177 -0.80 5.63 -12.98
C LEU A 177 0.31 6.05 -12.00
N LEU A 178 1.26 5.14 -11.77
CA LEU A 178 2.44 5.37 -10.93
C LEU A 178 3.65 5.83 -11.77
N GLY A 179 3.73 5.39 -13.02
CA GLY A 179 4.82 5.74 -13.91
C GLY A 179 4.76 5.02 -15.25
N GLU A 180 5.66 5.38 -16.16
CA GLU A 180 5.78 4.80 -17.49
C GLU A 180 7.23 4.46 -17.80
N LEU A 181 7.42 3.31 -18.46
CA LEU A 181 8.71 2.83 -18.94
C LEU A 181 8.66 2.70 -20.46
N SER A 182 9.62 3.28 -21.17
CA SER A 182 9.76 3.09 -22.61
C SER A 182 10.92 2.14 -22.91
N VAL A 183 10.62 0.95 -23.41
CA VAL A 183 11.58 -0.09 -23.69
C VAL A 183 11.76 -0.23 -25.20
N PRO A 184 12.98 -0.12 -25.74
CA PRO A 184 13.24 -0.39 -27.15
C PRO A 184 13.12 -1.90 -27.41
N VAL A 185 12.52 -2.25 -28.55
CA VAL A 185 12.39 -3.64 -29.00
C VAL A 185 12.83 -3.75 -30.46
N PRO A 186 13.33 -4.91 -30.90
CA PRO A 186 13.61 -5.16 -32.31
C PRO A 186 12.35 -4.99 -33.17
N SER A 187 12.52 -4.47 -34.39
CA SER A 187 11.41 -4.39 -35.34
C SER A 187 11.08 -5.77 -35.90
N GLY A 188 9.81 -6.16 -35.83
CA GLY A 188 9.33 -7.45 -36.27
C GLY A 188 7.82 -7.49 -36.44
N PRO A 189 7.27 -8.63 -36.89
CA PRO A 189 5.81 -8.83 -36.93
C PRO A 189 5.17 -8.72 -35.56
N LYS A 190 3.88 -8.32 -35.52
CA LYS A 190 3.03 -8.35 -34.32
C LYS A 190 3.14 -9.69 -33.60
N GLY A 191 3.25 -9.68 -32.29
CA GLY A 191 3.28 -10.86 -31.44
C GLY A 191 4.58 -11.66 -31.44
N LYS A 192 5.62 -11.22 -32.16
CA LYS A 192 6.88 -11.97 -32.29
C LYS A 192 7.85 -11.68 -31.15
N GLU A 193 7.99 -10.42 -30.77
CA GLU A 193 8.97 -10.03 -29.75
C GLU A 193 8.34 -10.11 -28.37
N ALA A 194 8.95 -10.92 -27.50
CA ALA A 194 8.53 -11.13 -26.13
C ALA A 194 9.24 -10.12 -25.19
N ILE A 195 8.49 -9.54 -24.27
CA ILE A 195 8.97 -8.60 -23.26
C ILE A 195 8.60 -9.14 -21.89
N ASP A 196 9.58 -9.44 -21.07
CA ASP A 196 9.38 -9.85 -19.68
C ASP A 196 9.28 -8.62 -18.79
N ILE A 197 8.11 -8.43 -18.18
CA ILE A 197 7.85 -7.38 -17.20
C ILE A 197 7.92 -8.01 -15.81
N THR A 198 8.93 -7.64 -15.04
CA THR A 198 9.09 -8.11 -13.66
C THR A 198 8.76 -7.01 -12.69
N TYR A 199 7.76 -7.24 -11.83
CA TYR A 199 7.46 -6.39 -10.67
C TYR A 199 8.02 -7.04 -9.42
N THR A 200 8.73 -6.24 -8.63
CA THR A 200 9.22 -6.65 -7.31
C THR A 200 8.64 -5.69 -6.28
N TYR A 201 7.91 -6.23 -5.33
CA TYR A 201 7.44 -5.49 -4.16
C TYR A 201 8.38 -5.82 -3.01
N ASP A 202 9.34 -4.91 -2.79
CA ASP A 202 10.37 -5.05 -1.75
C ASP A 202 10.38 -3.78 -0.91
N ILE A 203 9.69 -3.85 0.22
CA ILE A 203 9.55 -2.70 1.14
C ILE A 203 10.83 -2.51 1.98
N LEU A 204 11.64 -3.56 2.14
CA LEU A 204 12.64 -3.60 3.19
C LEU A 204 13.79 -2.62 2.99
N VAL A 205 14.22 -2.41 1.74
CA VAL A 205 15.43 -1.59 1.48
C VAL A 205 15.15 -0.09 1.63
N ILE A 206 14.05 0.40 1.06
CA ILE A 206 13.70 1.83 1.12
C ILE A 206 13.24 2.21 2.53
N LEU A 207 12.29 1.45 3.11
CA LEU A 207 11.80 1.72 4.48
C LEU A 207 12.91 1.61 5.53
N ARG A 208 13.86 0.68 5.34
CA ARG A 208 15.02 0.57 6.22
C ARG A 208 15.92 1.80 6.11
N GLY A 209 16.13 2.29 4.88
CA GLY A 209 16.88 3.52 4.64
C GLY A 209 16.20 4.75 5.22
N GLU A 210 14.88 4.89 5.03
CA GLU A 210 14.09 5.99 5.59
C GLU A 210 14.11 5.99 7.13
N ARG A 211 13.96 4.82 7.75
CA ARG A 211 14.06 4.70 9.21
C ARG A 211 15.43 5.12 9.72
N LEU A 212 16.53 4.60 9.14
CA LEU A 212 17.88 4.97 9.52
C LEU A 212 18.16 6.45 9.27
N TYR A 213 17.54 7.04 8.24
CA TYR A 213 17.59 8.47 7.98
C TYR A 213 16.93 9.28 9.09
N GLU A 214 15.77 8.87 9.60
CA GLU A 214 15.07 9.53 10.70
C GLU A 214 15.84 9.43 12.03
N GLU A 215 16.43 8.26 12.30
CA GLU A 215 17.21 7.97 13.51
C GLU A 215 18.60 8.61 13.50
N SER A 216 19.11 9.01 12.33
CA SER A 216 20.47 9.53 12.17
C SER A 216 20.53 11.05 12.15
N VAL A 217 21.70 11.60 12.49
CA VAL A 217 21.98 13.04 12.46
C VAL A 217 23.27 13.37 11.71
N GLY A 218 23.37 14.60 11.20
CA GLY A 218 24.60 15.13 10.61
C GLY A 218 25.07 14.39 9.34
N VAL A 219 26.32 13.96 9.33
CA VAL A 219 26.98 13.36 8.14
C VAL A 219 26.38 12.00 7.78
N ILE A 220 25.97 11.22 8.77
CA ILE A 220 25.36 9.89 8.54
C ILE A 220 24.04 10.06 7.78
N ARG A 221 23.19 10.98 8.21
CA ARG A 221 21.92 11.30 7.54
C ARG A 221 22.11 11.71 6.09
N GLN A 222 23.11 12.56 5.80
CA GLN A 222 23.44 12.95 4.42
C GLN A 222 23.94 11.77 3.57
N SER A 223 24.66 10.83 4.20
CA SER A 223 25.16 9.64 3.50
C SER A 223 24.03 8.67 3.15
N ILE A 224 23.05 8.48 4.02
CA ILE A 224 21.84 7.68 3.79
C ILE A 224 21.02 8.31 2.66
N ASP A 225 20.76 9.60 2.72
CA ASP A 225 20.01 10.33 1.68
C ASP A 225 20.67 10.18 0.30
N ARG A 226 21.99 10.31 0.25
CA ARG A 226 22.76 10.09 -0.99
C ARG A 226 22.63 8.66 -1.51
N ALA A 227 22.70 7.65 -0.65
CA ALA A 227 22.59 6.25 -1.02
C ALA A 227 21.19 5.91 -1.55
N ILE A 228 20.13 6.43 -0.91
CA ILE A 228 18.74 6.29 -1.38
C ILE A 228 18.57 6.99 -2.73
N MET A 229 19.10 8.21 -2.91
CA MET A 229 19.05 8.91 -4.19
C MET A 229 19.82 8.20 -5.31
N GLU A 230 20.96 7.57 -5.00
CA GLU A 230 21.71 6.74 -5.98
C GLU A 230 20.87 5.54 -6.42
N PHE A 231 20.20 4.87 -5.48
CA PHE A 231 19.30 3.76 -5.79
C PHE A 231 18.10 4.21 -6.64
N ASP A 232 17.45 5.33 -6.27
CA ASP A 232 16.36 5.91 -7.04
C ASP A 232 16.77 6.29 -8.47
N ARG A 233 18.00 6.80 -8.66
CA ARG A 233 18.56 7.06 -9.99
C ARG A 233 18.78 5.77 -10.80
N ALA A 234 19.24 4.70 -10.15
CA ALA A 234 19.39 3.40 -10.81
C ALA A 234 18.02 2.83 -11.23
N LEU A 235 17.00 2.97 -10.39
CA LEU A 235 15.61 2.61 -10.73
C LEU A 235 15.12 3.38 -11.96
N LYS A 236 15.41 4.68 -12.05
CA LYS A 236 15.01 5.53 -13.19
C LYS A 236 15.74 5.17 -14.50
N LYS A 237 16.97 4.63 -14.43
CA LYS A 237 17.70 4.17 -15.62
C LYS A 237 17.22 2.83 -16.18
N GLN A 238 16.52 2.03 -15.37
CA GLN A 238 15.84 0.79 -15.75
C GLN A 238 16.76 -0.32 -16.28
N ASP A 239 18.05 -0.24 -15.96
CA ASP A 239 19.02 -1.30 -16.24
C ASP A 239 19.03 -2.31 -15.09
N ARG A 240 18.64 -3.57 -15.37
CA ARG A 240 18.58 -4.65 -14.38
C ARG A 240 19.90 -4.87 -13.63
N ALA A 241 21.03 -4.77 -14.34
CA ALA A 241 22.35 -4.97 -13.75
C ALA A 241 22.71 -3.79 -12.82
N GLU A 242 22.42 -2.55 -13.25
CA GLU A 242 22.63 -1.35 -12.43
C GLU A 242 21.68 -1.34 -11.21
N ILE A 243 20.40 -1.70 -11.37
CA ILE A 243 19.45 -1.78 -10.25
C ILE A 243 19.90 -2.80 -9.21
N ARG A 244 20.27 -4.01 -9.64
CA ARG A 244 20.76 -5.05 -8.73
C ARG A 244 22.02 -4.59 -7.99
N LYS A 245 22.98 -4.03 -8.70
CA LYS A 245 24.22 -3.51 -8.11
C LYS A 245 23.97 -2.36 -7.14
N ALA A 246 23.06 -1.44 -7.47
CA ALA A 246 22.69 -0.33 -6.60
C ALA A 246 21.96 -0.81 -5.35
N ARG A 247 21.10 -1.85 -5.47
CA ARG A 247 20.41 -2.50 -4.35
C ARG A 247 21.43 -3.16 -3.41
N GLU A 248 22.32 -4.01 -3.93
CA GLU A 248 23.38 -4.67 -3.13
C GLU A 248 24.26 -3.65 -2.41
N LYS A 249 24.60 -2.55 -3.08
CA LYS A 249 25.37 -1.45 -2.49
C LYS A 249 24.62 -0.77 -1.35
N LEU A 250 23.32 -0.48 -1.55
CA LEU A 250 22.48 0.15 -0.52
C LEU A 250 22.28 -0.79 0.67
N GLU A 251 22.00 -2.07 0.44
CA GLU A 251 21.85 -3.09 1.51
C GLU A 251 23.14 -3.25 2.32
N SER A 252 24.31 -3.34 1.66
CA SER A 252 25.59 -3.42 2.35
C SER A 252 25.85 -2.17 3.20
N PHE A 253 25.62 -0.99 2.66
CA PHE A 253 25.79 0.27 3.37
C PHE A 253 24.86 0.39 4.59
N LEU A 254 23.59 -0.02 4.46
CA LEU A 254 22.63 -0.01 5.57
C LEU A 254 23.00 -1.06 6.65
N ASN A 255 23.55 -2.22 6.25
CA ASN A 255 24.06 -3.22 7.19
C ASN A 255 25.23 -2.69 8.01
N ASP A 256 26.15 -1.95 7.36
CA ASP A 256 27.33 -1.36 8.02
C ASP A 256 26.94 -0.27 9.05
N LEU A 257 25.79 0.36 8.88
CA LEU A 257 25.28 1.38 9.82
C LEU A 257 24.52 0.80 11.01
N GLU A 258 24.03 -0.44 10.91
CA GLU A 258 23.30 -1.12 12.01
C GLU A 258 24.22 -1.90 12.96
N HIS A 259 25.52 -1.99 12.65
CA HIS A 259 26.58 -2.61 13.48
C HIS A 259 27.52 -1.55 14.04
#